data_f3cde81891f5798e39c9755b7aa58dab
#
_entry.id   f3cde81891f5798e39c9755b7aa58dab
#
_cell.length_a   1.000
_cell.length_b   1.000
_cell.length_c   1.000
_cell.angle_alpha   90.00
_cell.angle_beta   90.00
_cell.angle_gamma   90.00
#
_symmetry.space_group_name_H-M   'P 1'
#
loop_
_entity.id
_entity.type
_entity.pdbx_description
1 polymer ?
#
loop_
_entity_poly.entity_id
_entity_poly.type
_entity_poly.pdbx_seq_one_letter_code
_entity_poly.pdbx_strand_id
1 'polypeptide(L)'
;MCGQDFDFGGRDDGRVEEAACSVKNTNPREREQLLDEFGFGAIRRLSDDFNDMEANEMLCELYRMQVRRVVTDPHTAEGLLPYDYPLGCKRIAFDTDYYETFNQNAVTLVDLRREALETITPRGAKTEKADYEFDCLVYATG
;
A
#
# COMPACT_ATOMS: atom_id res chain seq x y z
N MET A 1 -14.11 -19.22 12.29
CA MET A 1 -13.65 -18.58 13.53
C MET A 1 -12.15 -18.54 13.53
N CYS A 2 -11.55 -17.51 12.94
CA CYS A 2 -10.12 -17.20 13.10
C CYS A 2 -9.97 -16.44 14.43
N GLY A 3 -9.96 -17.16 15.52
CA GLY A 3 -9.83 -16.57 16.84
C GLY A 3 -8.72 -17.26 17.60
N GLN A 4 -7.55 -16.64 17.65
CA GLN A 4 -6.65 -16.75 18.79
C GLN A 4 -5.80 -15.48 18.87
N ASP A 5 -5.71 -14.93 20.06
CA ASP A 5 -5.02 -13.72 20.45
C ASP A 5 -3.57 -13.70 19.96
N PHE A 6 -3.26 -12.87 18.97
CA PHE A 6 -1.89 -12.55 18.60
C PHE A 6 -1.54 -11.16 19.13
N ASP A 7 -0.71 -11.16 20.17
CA ASP A 7 -0.10 -9.98 20.75
C ASP A 7 0.94 -9.38 19.79
N PHE A 8 0.64 -8.23 19.19
CA PHE A 8 1.55 -7.46 18.34
C PHE A 8 2.52 -6.57 19.12
N GLY A 9 2.66 -6.76 20.43
CA GLY A 9 3.57 -6.04 21.31
C GLY A 9 5.01 -6.60 21.36
N GLY A 10 5.41 -7.48 20.49
CA GLY A 10 6.70 -8.18 20.54
C GLY A 10 7.69 -7.75 19.48
N ARG A 11 8.80 -7.17 19.88
CA ARG A 11 10.10 -7.03 19.24
C ARG A 11 10.25 -7.78 17.92
N ASP A 12 10.69 -7.09 16.88
CA ASP A 12 11.20 -7.63 15.62
C ASP A 12 12.36 -8.62 15.92
N ASP A 13 12.04 -9.90 16.09
CA ASP A 13 12.98 -11.01 16.26
C ASP A 13 13.24 -11.75 14.94
N GLY A 14 12.81 -11.17 13.81
CA GLY A 14 13.02 -11.73 12.48
C GLY A 14 12.22 -12.99 12.19
N ARG A 15 11.26 -13.38 13.03
CA ARG A 15 10.34 -14.48 12.73
C ARG A 15 9.29 -13.98 11.75
N VAL A 16 9.19 -14.68 10.62
CA VAL A 16 8.05 -14.56 9.72
C VAL A 16 6.85 -15.12 10.49
N GLU A 17 5.94 -14.25 10.94
CA GLU A 17 4.68 -14.72 11.52
C GLU A 17 3.94 -15.50 10.45
N GLU A 18 3.63 -16.77 10.76
CA GLU A 18 2.77 -17.57 9.89
C GLU A 18 1.42 -16.89 9.76
N ALA A 19 0.91 -16.82 8.53
CA ALA A 19 -0.41 -16.26 8.26
C ALA A 19 -1.45 -16.99 9.11
N ALA A 20 -2.25 -16.26 9.86
CA ALA A 20 -3.19 -16.86 10.80
C ALA A 20 -4.33 -17.61 10.10
N CYS A 21 -4.60 -17.29 8.81
CA CYS A 21 -5.72 -17.85 8.06
C CYS A 21 -5.60 -17.53 6.56
N SER A 22 -6.06 -18.43 5.70
CA SER A 22 -6.15 -18.17 4.27
C SER A 22 -7.26 -17.15 3.97
N VAL A 23 -6.98 -16.19 3.10
CA VAL A 23 -7.98 -15.22 2.65
C VAL A 23 -9.19 -15.88 2.00
N LYS A 24 -9.01 -17.04 1.35
CA LYS A 24 -10.10 -17.84 0.75
C LYS A 24 -11.08 -18.41 1.77
N ASN A 25 -10.62 -18.62 2.99
CA ASN A 25 -11.43 -19.15 4.08
C ASN A 25 -12.19 -18.05 4.86
N THR A 26 -12.04 -16.78 4.45
CA THR A 26 -12.72 -15.64 5.07
C THR A 26 -13.88 -15.15 4.21
N ASN A 27 -14.96 -14.73 4.86
CA ASN A 27 -16.06 -14.05 4.19
C ASN A 27 -15.80 -12.52 4.11
N PRO A 28 -16.55 -11.77 3.25
CA PRO A 28 -16.33 -10.33 3.10
C PRO A 28 -16.43 -9.53 4.40
N ARG A 29 -17.32 -9.93 5.32
CA ARG A 29 -17.52 -9.25 6.61
C ARG A 29 -16.33 -9.47 7.54
N GLU A 30 -15.79 -10.68 7.59
CA GLU A 30 -14.58 -10.98 8.38
C GLU A 30 -13.37 -10.20 7.87
N ARG A 31 -13.20 -10.08 6.55
CA ARG A 31 -12.14 -9.28 5.96
C ARG A 31 -12.26 -7.81 6.30
N GLU A 32 -13.47 -7.27 6.27
CA GLU A 32 -13.74 -5.88 6.65
C GLU A 32 -13.44 -5.63 8.13
N GLN A 33 -13.84 -6.55 9.03
CA GLN A 33 -13.51 -6.50 10.45
C GLN A 33 -11.99 -6.54 10.70
N LEU A 34 -11.27 -7.39 9.96
CA LEU A 34 -9.80 -7.43 10.06
C LEU A 34 -9.15 -6.11 9.61
N LEU A 35 -9.66 -5.49 8.54
CA LEU A 35 -9.19 -4.16 8.12
C LEU A 35 -9.49 -3.08 9.16
N ASP A 36 -10.65 -3.13 9.80
CA ASP A 36 -11.03 -2.18 10.86
C ASP A 36 -10.13 -2.33 12.11
N GLU A 37 -9.74 -3.55 12.44
CA GLU A 37 -8.94 -3.85 13.63
C GLU A 37 -7.43 -3.65 13.38
N PHE A 38 -6.92 -4.07 12.22
CA PHE A 38 -5.48 -4.16 11.96
C PHE A 38 -4.98 -3.28 10.80
N GLY A 39 -5.86 -2.59 10.09
CA GLY A 39 -5.48 -1.81 8.92
C GLY A 39 -4.70 -2.63 7.89
N PHE A 40 -3.54 -2.13 7.45
CA PHE A 40 -2.64 -2.86 6.55
C PHE A 40 -2.09 -4.18 7.15
N GLY A 41 -2.05 -4.31 8.47
CA GLY A 41 -1.68 -5.54 9.15
C GLY A 41 -2.60 -6.73 8.86
N ALA A 42 -3.87 -6.48 8.48
CA ALA A 42 -4.81 -7.50 8.04
C ALA A 42 -4.28 -8.28 6.81
N ILE A 43 -3.62 -7.58 5.90
CA ILE A 43 -3.06 -8.18 4.67
C ILE A 43 -2.00 -9.22 5.03
N ARG A 44 -1.11 -8.91 5.99
CA ARG A 44 -0.08 -9.86 6.46
C ARG A 44 -0.68 -11.09 7.12
N ARG A 45 -1.77 -10.91 7.87
CA ARG A 45 -2.46 -12.00 8.56
C ARG A 45 -3.17 -12.97 7.61
N LEU A 46 -3.52 -12.51 6.41
CA LEU A 46 -4.26 -13.27 5.40
C LEU A 46 -3.36 -13.74 4.23
N SER A 47 -2.08 -13.42 4.25
CA SER A 47 -1.17 -13.62 3.13
C SER A 47 -0.42 -14.95 3.16
N ASP A 48 -1.12 -16.03 3.44
CA ASP A 48 -0.57 -17.38 3.47
C ASP A 48 -0.33 -17.99 2.08
N ASP A 49 -0.88 -17.39 1.02
CA ASP A 49 -0.88 -18.00 -0.31
C ASP A 49 -0.61 -16.99 -1.45
N PHE A 50 0.57 -16.37 -1.43
CA PHE A 50 0.99 -15.47 -2.51
C PHE A 50 1.11 -16.15 -3.89
N ASN A 51 1.22 -17.47 -3.94
CA ASN A 51 1.36 -18.25 -5.18
C ASN A 51 0.00 -18.62 -5.80
N ASP A 52 -1.09 -18.49 -5.07
CA ASP A 52 -2.44 -18.65 -5.58
C ASP A 52 -2.96 -17.32 -6.13
N MET A 53 -3.16 -17.26 -7.45
CA MET A 53 -3.57 -16.02 -8.12
C MET A 53 -4.93 -15.50 -7.68
N GLU A 54 -5.87 -16.38 -7.33
CA GLU A 54 -7.18 -15.99 -6.84
C GLU A 54 -7.09 -15.39 -5.42
N ALA A 55 -6.35 -16.04 -4.53
CA ALA A 55 -6.07 -15.52 -3.19
C ALA A 55 -5.31 -14.19 -3.26
N ASN A 56 -4.33 -14.08 -4.15
CA ASN A 56 -3.58 -12.86 -4.36
C ASN A 56 -4.46 -11.70 -4.81
N GLU A 57 -5.40 -11.91 -5.76
CA GLU A 57 -6.31 -10.86 -6.19
C GLU A 57 -7.25 -10.41 -5.05
N MET A 58 -7.70 -11.36 -4.21
CA MET A 58 -8.49 -11.01 -3.02
C MET A 58 -7.68 -10.14 -2.04
N LEU A 59 -6.40 -10.44 -1.84
CA LEU A 59 -5.49 -9.62 -1.02
C LEU A 59 -5.21 -8.25 -1.66
N CYS A 60 -5.03 -8.20 -2.99
CA CYS A 60 -4.91 -6.95 -3.73
C CYS A 60 -6.11 -6.04 -3.51
N GLU A 61 -7.33 -6.61 -3.55
CA GLU A 61 -8.54 -5.82 -3.35
C GLU A 61 -8.64 -5.30 -1.91
N LEU A 62 -8.30 -6.11 -0.90
CA LEU A 62 -8.22 -5.65 0.49
C LEU A 62 -7.20 -4.51 0.66
N TYR A 63 -6.05 -4.63 0.02
CA TYR A 63 -5.04 -3.57 0.03
C TYR A 63 -5.55 -2.27 -0.59
N ARG A 64 -6.19 -2.36 -1.76
CA ARG A 64 -6.82 -1.20 -2.43
C ARG A 64 -7.90 -0.55 -1.56
N MET A 65 -8.73 -1.37 -0.91
CA MET A 65 -9.74 -0.88 0.04
C MET A 65 -9.09 -0.11 1.19
N GLN A 66 -8.02 -0.63 1.77
CA GLN A 66 -7.34 0.05 2.88
C GLN A 66 -6.69 1.36 2.45
N VAL A 67 -6.04 1.42 1.29
CA VAL A 67 -5.49 2.69 0.76
C VAL A 67 -6.60 3.73 0.59
N ARG A 68 -7.76 3.36 0.01
CA ARG A 68 -8.90 4.27 -0.17
C ARG A 68 -9.54 4.73 1.15
N ARG A 69 -9.38 3.96 2.24
CA ARG A 69 -9.83 4.37 3.58
C ARG A 69 -8.91 5.42 4.19
N VAL A 70 -7.62 5.29 3.95
CA VAL A 70 -6.59 6.14 4.56
C VAL A 70 -6.37 7.42 3.77
N VAL A 71 -6.27 7.34 2.44
CA VAL A 71 -6.04 8.50 1.57
C VAL A 71 -7.36 9.17 1.22
N THR A 72 -7.54 10.40 1.68
CA THR A 72 -8.83 11.11 1.60
C THR A 72 -9.17 11.63 0.21
N ASP A 73 -8.16 12.02 -0.58
CA ASP A 73 -8.37 12.43 -1.97
C ASP A 73 -8.47 11.21 -2.89
N PRO A 74 -9.62 10.98 -3.56
CA PRO A 74 -9.80 9.80 -4.41
C PRO A 74 -8.82 9.72 -5.58
N HIS A 75 -8.41 10.87 -6.15
CA HIS A 75 -7.48 10.88 -7.27
C HIS A 75 -6.07 10.44 -6.84
N THR A 76 -5.61 10.94 -5.70
CA THR A 76 -4.35 10.53 -5.08
C THR A 76 -4.39 9.06 -4.67
N ALA A 77 -5.48 8.60 -4.05
CA ALA A 77 -5.68 7.21 -3.68
C ALA A 77 -5.50 6.28 -4.90
N GLU A 78 -6.21 6.56 -6.01
CA GLU A 78 -6.13 5.76 -7.23
C GLU A 78 -4.72 5.77 -7.87
N GLY A 79 -3.97 6.86 -7.73
CA GLY A 79 -2.57 6.95 -8.16
C GLY A 79 -1.61 6.03 -7.39
N LEU A 80 -1.95 5.69 -6.15
CA LEU A 80 -1.15 4.85 -5.26
C LEU A 80 -1.48 3.35 -5.34
N LEU A 81 -2.58 2.97 -6.04
CA LEU A 81 -3.04 1.58 -6.06
C LEU A 81 -2.22 0.69 -6.99
N PRO A 82 -1.91 -0.55 -6.57
CA PRO A 82 -1.30 -1.56 -7.43
C PRO A 82 -2.36 -2.22 -8.32
N TYR A 83 -2.35 -1.92 -9.62
CA TYR A 83 -3.20 -2.59 -10.61
C TYR A 83 -2.44 -3.51 -11.56
N ASP A 84 -1.15 -3.23 -11.78
CA ASP A 84 -0.39 -3.81 -12.89
C ASP A 84 0.43 -5.04 -12.48
N TYR A 85 0.37 -5.44 -11.20
CA TYR A 85 1.16 -6.56 -10.68
C TYR A 85 0.50 -7.20 -9.45
N PRO A 86 0.71 -8.52 -9.26
CA PRO A 86 0.26 -9.22 -8.06
C PRO A 86 0.92 -8.68 -6.78
N LEU A 87 0.21 -8.79 -5.67
CA LEU A 87 0.72 -8.43 -4.35
C LEU A 87 1.96 -9.26 -4.03
N GLY A 88 3.01 -8.64 -3.50
CA GLY A 88 4.29 -9.28 -3.22
C GLY A 88 5.32 -9.22 -4.34
N CYS A 89 4.94 -8.93 -5.60
CA CYS A 89 5.89 -8.69 -6.69
C CYS A 89 6.75 -7.45 -6.48
N LYS A 90 6.24 -6.48 -5.74
CA LYS A 90 6.98 -5.33 -5.23
C LYS A 90 6.79 -5.25 -3.73
N ARG A 91 7.76 -4.67 -3.02
CA ARG A 91 7.61 -4.45 -1.58
C ARG A 91 6.40 -3.58 -1.30
N ILE A 92 5.55 -4.07 -0.41
CA ILE A 92 4.38 -3.35 0.05
C ILE A 92 4.84 -2.35 1.12
N ALA A 93 4.33 -1.12 1.06
CA ALA A 93 4.51 -0.16 2.14
C ALA A 93 3.59 -0.56 3.30
N PHE A 94 4.12 -1.27 4.28
CA PHE A 94 3.47 -1.55 5.57
C PHE A 94 3.95 -0.57 6.63
N ASP A 95 4.37 0.60 6.22
CA ASP A 95 4.97 1.56 7.10
C ASP A 95 3.91 2.38 7.85
N THR A 96 4.32 2.88 9.00
CA THR A 96 3.53 3.82 9.80
C THR A 96 3.47 5.16 9.05
N ASP A 97 2.24 5.67 8.85
CA ASP A 97 1.95 7.00 8.29
C ASP A 97 2.37 7.24 6.83
N TYR A 98 2.79 6.22 6.07
CA TYR A 98 3.16 6.41 4.66
C TYR A 98 1.99 6.94 3.82
N TYR A 99 0.83 6.29 3.91
CA TYR A 99 -0.36 6.70 3.15
C TYR A 99 -1.00 7.96 3.73
N GLU A 100 -1.00 8.11 5.04
CA GLU A 100 -1.49 9.30 5.75
C GLU A 100 -0.72 10.56 5.36
N THR A 101 0.55 10.42 4.99
CA THR A 101 1.38 11.53 4.49
C THR A 101 0.76 12.23 3.28
N PHE A 102 0.08 11.49 2.40
CA PHE A 102 -0.59 12.06 1.22
C PHE A 102 -1.84 12.89 1.53
N ASN A 103 -2.32 12.88 2.77
CA ASN A 103 -3.39 13.76 3.24
C ASN A 103 -2.90 15.15 3.65
N GLN A 104 -1.58 15.39 3.66
CA GLN A 104 -1.00 16.67 4.02
C GLN A 104 -0.99 17.62 2.81
N ASN A 105 -1.36 18.89 3.02
CA ASN A 105 -1.39 19.92 1.97
C ASN A 105 -0.02 20.17 1.32
N ALA A 106 1.08 19.85 2.01
CA ALA A 106 2.44 20.03 1.53
C ALA A 106 2.95 18.86 0.69
N VAL A 107 2.17 17.78 0.55
CA VAL A 107 2.55 16.57 -0.18
C VAL A 107 1.74 16.46 -1.46
N THR A 108 2.42 16.32 -2.58
CA THR A 108 1.80 16.16 -3.89
C THR A 108 2.26 14.86 -4.53
N LEU A 109 1.31 14.01 -4.91
CA LEU A 109 1.57 12.83 -5.74
C LEU A 109 1.61 13.24 -7.21
N VAL A 110 2.71 12.94 -7.90
CA VAL A 110 2.82 13.03 -9.35
C VAL A 110 2.91 11.63 -9.93
N ASP A 111 1.83 11.17 -10.56
CA ASP A 111 1.79 9.83 -11.18
C ASP A 111 2.44 9.88 -12.58
N LEU A 112 3.69 9.45 -12.67
CA LEU A 112 4.47 9.47 -13.92
C LEU A 112 3.90 8.54 -15.02
N ARG A 113 2.92 7.70 -14.71
CA ARG A 113 2.16 6.93 -15.72
C ARG A 113 1.17 7.81 -16.48
N ARG A 114 0.71 8.89 -15.85
CA ARG A 114 -0.29 9.85 -16.37
C ARG A 114 0.30 11.20 -16.77
N GLU A 115 1.51 11.45 -16.33
CA GLU A 115 2.23 12.71 -16.52
C GLU A 115 3.73 12.42 -16.65
N ALA A 116 4.20 12.25 -17.88
CA ALA A 116 5.57 11.83 -18.13
C ALA A 116 6.59 12.89 -17.66
N LEU A 117 7.66 12.43 -17.04
CA LEU A 117 8.82 13.28 -16.72
C LEU A 117 9.57 13.62 -18.01
N GLU A 118 9.67 14.91 -18.35
CA GLU A 118 10.40 15.37 -19.54
C GLU A 118 11.90 15.55 -19.24
N THR A 119 12.22 16.25 -18.15
CA THR A 119 13.61 16.55 -17.81
C THR A 119 13.78 16.97 -16.35
N ILE A 120 15.00 16.80 -15.85
CA ILE A 120 15.45 17.40 -14.59
C ILE A 120 16.09 18.75 -14.92
N THR A 121 15.69 19.78 -14.18
CA THR A 121 16.17 21.16 -14.32
C THR A 121 17.08 21.55 -13.15
N PRO A 122 17.84 22.65 -13.23
CA PRO A 122 18.63 23.13 -12.10
C PRO A 122 17.80 23.51 -10.86
N ARG A 123 16.48 23.70 -10.99
CA ARG A 123 15.58 24.08 -9.90
C ARG A 123 14.57 23.00 -9.52
N GLY A 124 14.57 21.84 -10.20
CA GLY A 124 13.59 20.82 -9.92
C GLY A 124 13.38 19.83 -11.07
N ALA A 125 12.13 19.56 -11.41
CA ALA A 125 11.75 18.66 -12.49
C ALA A 125 10.63 19.25 -13.35
N LYS A 126 10.66 18.95 -14.64
CA LYS A 126 9.61 19.32 -15.59
C LYS A 126 8.91 18.07 -16.10
N THR A 127 7.61 18.09 -16.07
CA THR A 127 6.73 17.07 -16.65
C THR A 127 5.99 17.65 -17.86
N GLU A 128 5.21 16.82 -18.55
CA GLU A 128 4.35 17.26 -19.65
C GLU A 128 3.29 18.28 -19.21
N LYS A 129 2.96 18.33 -17.90
CA LYS A 129 1.87 19.19 -17.39
C LYS A 129 2.33 20.35 -16.52
N ALA A 130 3.47 20.22 -15.85
CA ALA A 130 3.92 21.23 -14.89
C ALA A 130 5.43 21.25 -14.68
N ASP A 131 5.90 22.39 -14.16
CA ASP A 131 7.25 22.55 -13.63
C ASP A 131 7.17 22.47 -12.09
N TYR A 132 7.95 21.56 -11.50
CA TYR A 132 8.06 21.36 -10.05
C TYR A 132 9.39 21.88 -9.55
N GLU A 133 9.37 22.82 -8.62
CA GLU A 133 10.55 23.38 -7.98
C GLU A 133 10.77 22.71 -6.61
N PHE A 134 12.01 22.28 -6.31
CA PHE A 134 12.39 21.68 -5.04
C PHE A 134 13.91 21.81 -4.82
N ASP A 135 14.32 21.80 -3.55
CA ASP A 135 15.71 21.96 -3.14
C ASP A 135 16.50 20.66 -3.17
N CYS A 136 15.81 19.50 -3.15
CA CYS A 136 16.45 18.21 -3.11
C CYS A 136 15.68 17.19 -3.95
N LEU A 137 16.42 16.38 -4.71
CA LEU A 137 15.89 15.25 -5.46
C LEU A 137 16.45 13.94 -4.90
N VAL A 138 15.58 13.04 -4.48
CA VAL A 138 15.96 11.72 -3.97
C VAL A 138 15.57 10.65 -4.99
N TYR A 139 16.56 9.92 -5.50
CA TYR A 139 16.32 8.76 -6.35
C TYR A 139 16.11 7.51 -5.50
N ALA A 140 14.89 6.99 -5.50
CA ALA A 140 14.50 5.75 -4.81
C ALA A 140 13.95 4.72 -5.81
N THR A 141 14.70 4.45 -6.85
CA THR A 141 14.26 3.68 -8.03
C THR A 141 14.28 2.17 -7.84
N GLY A 142 14.87 1.66 -6.76
CA GLY A 142 14.93 0.22 -6.45
C GLY A 142 15.99 -0.54 -7.23
#